data_e54cb4f18bd6118fbb497e2a4c05e892
#
_entry.id   e54cb4f18bd6118fbb497e2a4c05e892
#
_cell.length_a   1.000
_cell.length_b   1.000
_cell.length_c   1.000
_cell.angle_alpha   90.00
_cell.angle_beta   90.00
_cell.angle_gamma   90.00
#
_symmetry.space_group_name_H-M   'P 1'
#
loop_
_entity.id
_entity.type
_entity.pdbx_description
1 polymer ?
#
loop_
_entity_poly.entity_id
_entity_poly.type
_entity_poly.pdbx_seq_one_letter_code
_entity_poly.pdbx_strand_id
1 'polypeptide(L)'
;TKKVLIPVDFSNYSMKASEFGFNFAKSFDAEVILLHVYFTPIYASSLPYGDVFNYQISDEETVKNVLHKVHDDLNTLSEKIKQKVASGEFPDVKYTCVLREGIPEEEILRYNKEHRPRIIIMGTRGKNQKDIDLIGSVTAEIIERSHTTVLAIPENTPFNRFNEVKRIAFMTNFDQRDLIAFDSFING
;
A
#
# COMPACT_ATOMS: atom_id res chain seq x y z
N THR A 1 9.04 3.11 -18.04
CA THR A 1 9.20 3.96 -16.83
C THR A 1 9.17 3.09 -15.61
N LYS A 2 10.09 3.28 -14.65
CA LYS A 2 10.10 2.58 -13.37
C LYS A 2 8.88 3.03 -12.58
N LYS A 3 8.24 2.12 -11.84
CA LYS A 3 7.05 2.41 -11.04
C LYS A 3 7.26 2.01 -9.59
N VAL A 4 6.79 2.85 -8.69
CA VAL A 4 6.71 2.59 -7.24
C VAL A 4 5.24 2.43 -6.90
N LEU A 5 4.86 1.28 -6.34
CA LEU A 5 3.50 1.02 -5.89
C LEU A 5 3.39 1.34 -4.40
N ILE A 6 2.41 2.16 -4.04
CA ILE A 6 2.15 2.55 -2.66
C ILE A 6 0.67 2.26 -2.34
N PRO A 7 0.38 1.16 -1.66
CA PRO A 7 -0.94 0.91 -1.10
C PRO A 7 -1.28 1.94 -0.03
N VAL A 8 -2.48 2.53 -0.10
CA VAL A 8 -2.94 3.57 0.81
C VAL A 8 -4.31 3.23 1.42
N ASP A 9 -4.44 3.41 2.73
CA ASP A 9 -5.67 3.23 3.49
C ASP A 9 -6.09 4.51 4.24
N PHE A 10 -5.48 5.65 3.86
CA PHE A 10 -5.67 6.97 4.46
C PHE A 10 -5.23 7.09 5.92
N SER A 11 -4.50 6.11 6.46
CA SER A 11 -3.87 6.17 7.78
C SER A 11 -2.60 7.03 7.76
N ASN A 12 -2.13 7.42 8.95
CA ASN A 12 -0.83 8.09 9.09
C ASN A 12 0.33 7.20 8.60
N TYR A 13 0.22 5.88 8.78
CA TYR A 13 1.20 4.92 8.29
C TYR A 13 1.32 4.95 6.76
N SER A 14 0.19 4.93 6.05
CA SER A 14 0.20 5.00 4.59
C SER A 14 0.62 6.39 4.08
N MET A 15 0.33 7.47 4.82
CA MET A 15 0.84 8.81 4.50
C MET A 15 2.35 8.91 4.68
N LYS A 16 2.91 8.31 5.74
CA LYS A 16 4.37 8.25 5.95
C LYS A 16 5.06 7.42 4.87
N ALA A 17 4.48 6.28 4.50
CA ALA A 17 4.94 5.48 3.38
C ALA A 17 4.89 6.25 2.05
N SER A 18 3.85 7.07 1.83
CA SER A 18 3.74 7.94 0.65
C SER A 18 4.84 8.99 0.62
N GLU A 19 5.12 9.67 1.73
CA GLU A 19 6.21 10.64 1.83
C GLU A 19 7.56 10.01 1.45
N PHE A 20 7.87 8.85 2.01
CA PHE A 20 9.07 8.10 1.69
C PHE A 20 9.09 7.67 0.22
N GLY A 21 7.96 7.15 -0.29
CA GLY A 21 7.82 6.66 -1.65
C GLY A 21 8.00 7.74 -2.72
N PHE A 22 7.51 8.96 -2.47
CA PHE A 22 7.74 10.11 -3.36
C PHE A 22 9.22 10.50 -3.41
N ASN A 23 9.90 10.55 -2.26
CA ASN A 23 11.34 10.82 -2.21
C ASN A 23 12.16 9.70 -2.88
N PHE A 24 11.76 8.44 -2.70
CA PHE A 24 12.36 7.31 -3.39
C PHE A 24 12.17 7.43 -4.90
N ALA A 25 10.95 7.69 -5.36
CA ALA A 25 10.63 7.84 -6.78
C ALA A 25 11.46 8.96 -7.43
N LYS A 26 11.63 10.09 -6.75
CA LYS A 26 12.49 11.19 -7.23
C LYS A 26 13.93 10.77 -7.41
N SER A 27 14.47 10.00 -6.45
CA SER A 27 15.88 9.57 -6.48
C SER A 27 16.16 8.54 -7.59
N PHE A 28 15.14 7.78 -8.02
CA PHE A 28 15.29 6.71 -9.02
C PHE A 28 14.59 6.99 -10.35
N ASP A 29 14.13 8.23 -10.56
CA ASP A 29 13.38 8.65 -11.77
C ASP A 29 12.20 7.71 -12.07
N ALA A 30 11.34 7.54 -11.07
CA ALA A 30 10.19 6.63 -11.11
C ALA A 30 8.86 7.38 -11.01
N GLU A 31 7.78 6.75 -11.49
CA GLU A 31 6.40 7.19 -11.27
C GLU A 31 5.83 6.55 -10.00
N VAL A 32 5.00 7.28 -9.28
CA VAL A 32 4.28 6.78 -8.09
C VAL A 32 2.88 6.34 -8.48
N ILE A 33 2.48 5.16 -8.03
CA ILE A 33 1.12 4.65 -8.09
C ILE A 33 0.59 4.54 -6.66
N LEU A 34 -0.40 5.36 -6.34
CA LEU A 34 -1.14 5.29 -5.08
C LEU A 34 -2.34 4.39 -5.31
N LEU A 35 -2.34 3.21 -4.71
CA LEU A 35 -3.41 2.23 -4.85
C LEU A 35 -4.26 2.18 -3.58
N HIS A 36 -5.53 2.55 -3.68
CA HIS A 36 -6.51 2.30 -2.64
C HIS A 36 -7.42 1.14 -3.02
N VAL A 37 -7.56 0.19 -2.11
CA VAL A 37 -8.49 -0.94 -2.25
C VAL A 37 -9.63 -0.74 -1.27
N TYR A 38 -10.86 -0.79 -1.79
CA TYR A 38 -12.07 -0.69 -1.00
C TYR A 38 -12.89 -1.97 -1.13
N PHE A 39 -13.64 -2.26 -0.11
CA PHE A 39 -14.53 -3.42 -0.09
C PHE A 39 -15.98 -2.94 -0.09
N THR A 40 -16.74 -3.37 -1.11
CA THR A 40 -18.19 -3.24 -1.10
C THR A 40 -18.76 -4.55 -0.58
N PRO A 41 -19.48 -4.56 0.53
CA PRO A 41 -20.14 -5.77 1.02
C PRO A 41 -21.18 -6.20 -0.01
N ILE A 42 -20.85 -7.18 -0.84
CA ILE A 42 -21.79 -7.81 -1.79
C ILE A 42 -22.49 -8.92 -1.05
N TYR A 43 -23.81 -8.88 -1.06
CA TYR A 43 -24.65 -9.87 -0.44
C TYR A 43 -24.87 -11.06 -1.35
N ALA A 44 -24.50 -12.23 -0.87
CA ALA A 44 -24.95 -13.49 -1.42
C ALA A 44 -26.38 -13.76 -0.94
N SER A 45 -27.37 -13.23 -1.65
CA SER A 45 -28.77 -13.59 -1.46
C SER A 45 -29.13 -14.78 -2.35
N SER A 46 -28.46 -15.92 -2.18
CA SER A 46 -29.00 -17.20 -2.68
C SER A 46 -28.09 -18.37 -2.29
N LEU A 47 -28.25 -18.87 -1.08
CA LEU A 47 -27.95 -20.27 -0.81
C LEU A 47 -29.28 -20.97 -0.48
N PRO A 48 -29.67 -22.02 -1.23
CA PRO A 48 -30.96 -22.70 -1.05
C PRO A 48 -30.97 -23.73 0.07
N TYR A 49 -30.18 -23.59 1.11
CA TYR A 49 -30.27 -24.45 2.29
C TYR A 49 -29.94 -23.68 3.58
N GLY A 50 -30.97 -23.54 4.41
CA GLY A 50 -31.15 -22.95 5.68
C GLY A 50 -30.03 -23.09 6.69
N ASP A 51 -29.27 -22.02 6.84
CA ASP A 51 -28.85 -21.47 8.12
C ASP A 51 -28.66 -19.98 7.89
N VAL A 52 -29.67 -19.24 8.32
CA VAL A 52 -29.77 -17.79 8.07
C VAL A 52 -28.83 -17.09 9.06
N PHE A 53 -27.58 -16.91 8.67
CA PHE A 53 -26.89 -15.72 9.17
C PHE A 53 -27.55 -14.52 8.49
N ASN A 54 -28.19 -13.67 9.28
CA ASN A 54 -28.78 -12.41 8.87
C ASN A 54 -27.70 -11.47 8.28
N TYR A 55 -27.30 -11.70 7.04
CA TYR A 55 -26.60 -10.70 6.26
C TYR A 55 -27.66 -9.76 5.71
N GLN A 56 -27.79 -8.59 6.33
CA GLN A 56 -28.62 -7.52 5.79
C GLN A 56 -28.09 -7.16 4.39
N ILE A 57 -28.94 -7.27 3.39
CA ILE A 57 -28.71 -6.79 2.04
C ILE A 57 -28.43 -5.30 2.15
N SER A 58 -27.24 -4.83 1.77
CA SER A 58 -27.03 -3.41 1.51
C SER A 58 -27.96 -3.03 0.38
N ASP A 59 -28.85 -2.14 0.66
CA ASP A 59 -29.64 -1.52 -0.37
C ASP A 59 -28.70 -0.74 -1.33
N GLU A 60 -29.21 -0.44 -2.49
CA GLU A 60 -28.46 0.32 -3.51
C GLU A 60 -27.91 1.65 -2.97
N GLU A 61 -28.56 2.21 -1.96
CA GLU A 61 -28.18 3.42 -1.27
C GLU A 61 -26.90 3.24 -0.44
N THR A 62 -26.77 2.13 0.27
CA THR A 62 -25.55 1.81 1.04
C THR A 62 -24.33 1.63 0.11
N VAL A 63 -24.49 0.94 -1.02
CA VAL A 63 -23.43 0.80 -2.03
C VAL A 63 -23.03 2.16 -2.59
N LYS A 64 -24.00 3.01 -2.96
CA LYS A 64 -23.74 4.38 -3.44
C LYS A 64 -23.01 5.22 -2.40
N ASN A 65 -23.39 5.12 -1.13
CA ASN A 65 -22.75 5.85 -0.04
C ASN A 65 -21.30 5.41 0.17
N VAL A 66 -21.00 4.10 0.08
CA VAL A 66 -19.62 3.59 0.16
C VAL A 66 -18.79 4.12 -0.99
N LEU A 67 -19.28 4.03 -2.23
CA LEU A 67 -18.58 4.53 -3.42
C LEU A 67 -18.34 6.05 -3.33
N HIS A 68 -19.35 6.81 -2.90
CA HIS A 68 -19.21 8.27 -2.72
C HIS A 68 -18.09 8.58 -1.71
N LYS A 69 -18.12 7.92 -0.55
CA LYS A 69 -17.10 8.11 0.48
C LYS A 69 -15.70 7.77 -0.01
N VAL A 70 -15.54 6.67 -0.73
CA VAL A 70 -14.23 6.23 -1.28
C VAL A 70 -13.70 7.25 -2.28
N HIS A 71 -14.57 7.79 -3.15
CA HIS A 71 -14.18 8.83 -4.08
C HIS A 71 -13.80 10.14 -3.38
N ASP A 72 -14.54 10.54 -2.34
CA ASP A 72 -14.23 11.72 -1.54
C ASP A 72 -12.91 11.57 -0.78
N ASP A 73 -12.66 10.40 -0.19
CA ASP A 73 -11.41 10.09 0.49
C ASP A 73 -10.21 10.13 -0.49
N LEU A 74 -10.38 9.61 -1.71
CA LEU A 74 -9.34 9.68 -2.73
C LEU A 74 -9.08 11.09 -3.24
N ASN A 75 -10.13 11.88 -3.45
CA ASN A 75 -10.01 13.29 -3.82
C ASN A 75 -9.29 14.07 -2.71
N THR A 76 -9.65 13.83 -1.46
CA THR A 76 -8.98 14.42 -0.29
C THR A 76 -7.50 14.06 -0.23
N LEU A 77 -7.15 12.79 -0.48
CA LEU A 77 -5.76 12.36 -0.58
C LEU A 77 -5.02 13.08 -1.71
N SER A 78 -5.62 13.13 -2.90
CA SER A 78 -5.05 13.80 -4.06
C SER A 78 -4.77 15.28 -3.79
N GLU A 79 -5.71 15.97 -3.17
CA GLU A 79 -5.54 17.39 -2.80
C GLU A 79 -4.45 17.57 -1.73
N LYS A 80 -4.38 16.72 -0.71
CA LYS A 80 -3.30 16.74 0.29
C LYS A 80 -1.93 16.55 -0.36
N ILE A 81 -1.82 15.61 -1.30
CA ILE A 81 -0.55 15.36 -2.01
C ILE A 81 -0.19 16.59 -2.87
N LYS A 82 -1.14 17.16 -3.62
CA LYS A 82 -0.89 18.39 -4.38
C LYS A 82 -0.39 19.53 -3.49
N GLN A 83 -1.02 19.71 -2.32
CA GLN A 83 -0.58 20.74 -1.36
C GLN A 83 0.84 20.47 -0.84
N LYS A 84 1.18 19.21 -0.54
CA LYS A 84 2.53 18.82 -0.09
C LYS A 84 3.59 18.98 -1.19
N VAL A 85 3.24 18.74 -2.43
CA VAL A 85 4.11 19.02 -3.58
C VAL A 85 4.28 20.53 -3.75
N ALA A 86 3.20 21.30 -3.71
CA ALA A 86 3.24 22.76 -3.84
C ALA A 86 4.03 23.45 -2.73
N SER A 87 3.99 22.92 -1.50
CA SER A 87 4.77 23.41 -0.36
C SER A 87 6.24 22.96 -0.37
N GLY A 88 6.63 22.06 -1.27
CA GLY A 88 7.97 21.47 -1.33
C GLY A 88 8.23 20.37 -0.30
N GLU A 89 7.21 19.95 0.46
CA GLU A 89 7.32 18.84 1.41
C GLU A 89 7.47 17.50 0.67
N PHE A 90 6.71 17.31 -0.42
CA PHE A 90 6.89 16.19 -1.34
C PHE A 90 7.61 16.67 -2.60
N PRO A 91 8.52 15.87 -3.16
CA PRO A 91 9.11 16.19 -4.44
C PRO A 91 8.07 16.09 -5.57
N ASP A 92 8.22 16.94 -6.58
CA ASP A 92 7.42 16.86 -7.79
C ASP A 92 7.86 15.64 -8.62
N VAL A 93 7.01 14.61 -8.60
CA VAL A 93 7.12 13.39 -9.40
C VAL A 93 5.77 13.05 -10.00
N LYS A 94 5.79 12.40 -11.14
CA LYS A 94 4.55 11.92 -11.75
C LYS A 94 3.90 10.87 -10.87
N TYR A 95 2.62 11.04 -10.57
CA TYR A 95 1.85 10.06 -9.79
C TYR A 95 0.45 9.84 -10.36
N THR A 96 -0.12 8.70 -10.02
CA THR A 96 -1.49 8.30 -10.37
C THR A 96 -2.16 7.68 -9.16
N CYS A 97 -3.41 8.06 -8.90
CA CYS A 97 -4.26 7.43 -7.91
C CYS A 97 -5.14 6.38 -8.59
N VAL A 98 -5.19 5.19 -8.03
CA VAL A 98 -5.92 4.04 -8.56
C VAL A 98 -6.84 3.50 -7.47
N LEU A 99 -8.10 3.24 -7.85
CA LEU A 99 -9.07 2.53 -7.03
C LEU A 99 -9.24 1.10 -7.54
N ARG A 100 -9.30 0.15 -6.62
CA ARG A 100 -9.67 -1.23 -6.88
C ARG A 100 -10.71 -1.69 -5.85
N GLU A 101 -11.66 -2.48 -6.29
CA GLU A 101 -12.66 -3.12 -5.44
C GLU A 101 -12.23 -4.54 -5.14
N GLY A 102 -12.26 -4.94 -3.85
CA GLY A 102 -11.96 -6.29 -3.44
C GLY A 102 -11.26 -6.40 -2.09
N ILE A 103 -10.62 -7.53 -1.87
CA ILE A 103 -9.82 -7.80 -0.67
C ILE A 103 -8.46 -7.13 -0.86
N PRO A 104 -7.99 -6.30 0.09
CA PRO A 104 -6.78 -5.50 -0.08
C PRO A 104 -5.55 -6.31 -0.49
N GLU A 105 -5.27 -7.42 0.17
CA GLU A 105 -4.13 -8.28 -0.09
C GLU A 105 -4.15 -8.82 -1.53
N GLU A 106 -5.31 -9.31 -1.96
CA GLU A 106 -5.49 -9.90 -3.29
C GLU A 106 -5.37 -8.86 -4.40
N GLU A 107 -5.98 -7.68 -4.21
CA GLU A 107 -5.94 -6.63 -5.22
C GLU A 107 -4.56 -5.98 -5.34
N ILE A 108 -3.83 -5.82 -4.24
CA ILE A 108 -2.44 -5.34 -4.26
C ILE A 108 -1.56 -6.33 -5.00
N LEU A 109 -1.66 -7.63 -4.70
CA LEU A 109 -0.89 -8.68 -5.37
C LEU A 109 -1.25 -8.80 -6.85
N ARG A 110 -2.55 -8.68 -7.20
CA ARG A 110 -3.03 -8.68 -8.58
C ARG A 110 -2.46 -7.49 -9.34
N TYR A 111 -2.58 -6.28 -8.78
CA TYR A 111 -2.04 -5.06 -9.38
C TYR A 111 -0.53 -5.15 -9.59
N ASN A 112 0.18 -5.68 -8.58
CA ASN A 112 1.63 -5.93 -8.67
C ASN A 112 1.98 -6.86 -9.84
N LYS A 113 1.25 -7.96 -10.02
CA LYS A 113 1.45 -8.91 -11.12
C LYS A 113 1.16 -8.29 -12.50
N GLU A 114 0.08 -7.49 -12.60
CA GLU A 114 -0.34 -6.83 -13.84
C GLU A 114 0.64 -5.75 -14.29
N HIS A 115 1.13 -4.94 -13.35
CA HIS A 115 1.87 -3.70 -13.67
C HIS A 115 3.36 -3.77 -13.38
N ARG A 116 3.82 -4.81 -12.68
CA ARG A 116 5.24 -5.09 -12.36
C ARG A 116 6.00 -3.86 -11.86
N PRO A 117 5.58 -3.22 -10.78
CA PRO A 117 6.32 -2.12 -10.19
C PRO A 117 7.70 -2.61 -9.74
N ARG A 118 8.66 -1.71 -9.68
CA ARG A 118 10.02 -2.02 -9.21
C ARG A 118 10.05 -2.36 -7.72
N ILE A 119 9.19 -1.69 -6.95
CA ILE A 119 9.10 -1.82 -5.49
C ILE A 119 7.68 -1.51 -5.02
N ILE A 120 7.29 -2.15 -3.93
CA ILE A 120 6.09 -1.82 -3.16
C ILE A 120 6.56 -1.11 -1.89
N ILE A 121 6.06 0.10 -1.62
CA ILE A 121 6.35 0.83 -0.38
C ILE A 121 5.05 1.01 0.38
N MET A 122 4.98 0.52 1.61
CA MET A 122 3.75 0.55 2.39
C MET A 122 4.02 0.78 3.87
N GLY A 123 3.00 1.24 4.60
CA GLY A 123 3.10 1.38 6.04
C GLY A 123 3.21 0.01 6.72
N THR A 124 3.88 -0.06 7.86
CA THR A 124 3.91 -1.31 8.64
C THR A 124 2.56 -1.70 9.19
N ARG A 125 1.64 -0.73 9.38
CA ARG A 125 0.29 -0.93 9.91
C ARG A 125 -0.75 -0.18 9.06
N GLY A 126 -2.02 -0.48 9.29
CA GLY A 126 -3.15 0.20 8.69
C GLY A 126 -4.07 0.86 9.72
N LYS A 127 -5.17 1.45 9.25
CA LYS A 127 -6.11 2.27 10.03
C LYS A 127 -6.77 1.54 11.21
N ASN A 128 -6.94 0.22 11.12
CA ASN A 128 -7.75 -0.55 12.07
C ASN A 128 -6.93 -1.46 13.00
N GLN A 129 -5.61 -1.22 13.13
CA GLN A 129 -4.75 -2.13 13.88
C GLN A 129 -4.49 -1.68 15.33
N LYS A 130 -4.42 -2.67 16.22
CA LYS A 130 -4.11 -2.45 17.64
C LYS A 130 -2.62 -2.17 17.81
N ASP A 131 -2.27 -1.35 18.80
CA ASP A 131 -0.88 -0.95 19.09
C ASP A 131 0.09 -2.10 19.42
N ILE A 132 -0.45 -3.31 19.68
CA ILE A 132 0.33 -4.50 20.02
C ILE A 132 0.97 -5.15 18.79
N ASP A 133 0.36 -5.00 17.61
CA ASP A 133 0.86 -5.63 16.40
C ASP A 133 2.02 -4.82 15.82
N LEU A 134 3.20 -5.41 15.69
CA LEU A 134 4.38 -4.76 15.08
C LEU A 134 4.20 -4.54 13.59
N ILE A 135 3.47 -5.43 12.92
CA ILE A 135 3.19 -5.38 11.48
C ILE A 135 1.73 -5.78 11.22
N GLY A 136 1.08 -5.13 10.27
CA GLY A 136 -0.29 -5.39 9.89
C GLY A 136 -0.45 -6.64 9.03
N SER A 137 -1.64 -7.26 9.08
CA SER A 137 -1.96 -8.46 8.31
C SER A 137 -1.72 -8.26 6.80
N VAL A 138 -2.24 -7.17 6.24
CA VAL A 138 -2.03 -6.84 4.82
C VAL A 138 -0.55 -6.73 4.48
N THR A 139 0.22 -6.00 5.29
CA THR A 139 1.65 -5.81 5.06
C THR A 139 2.42 -7.11 5.18
N ALA A 140 2.12 -7.93 6.19
CA ALA A 140 2.74 -9.23 6.39
C ALA A 140 2.47 -10.15 5.18
N GLU A 141 1.23 -10.21 4.71
CA GLU A 141 0.85 -11.05 3.59
C GLU A 141 1.47 -10.58 2.27
N ILE A 142 1.57 -9.27 2.04
CA ILE A 142 2.27 -8.75 0.85
C ILE A 142 3.77 -9.07 0.89
N ILE A 143 4.43 -8.99 2.06
CA ILE A 143 5.83 -9.38 2.21
C ILE A 143 6.01 -10.87 1.91
N GLU A 144 5.10 -11.72 2.40
CA GLU A 144 5.20 -13.17 2.22
C GLU A 144 4.95 -13.62 0.78
N ARG A 145 3.93 -13.03 0.11
CA ARG A 145 3.42 -13.51 -1.19
C ARG A 145 3.96 -12.75 -2.40
N SER A 146 4.53 -11.57 -2.19
CA SER A 146 5.05 -10.76 -3.29
C SER A 146 6.41 -11.26 -3.77
N HIS A 147 6.60 -11.32 -5.09
CA HIS A 147 7.93 -11.49 -5.70
C HIS A 147 8.64 -10.14 -5.95
N THR A 148 7.96 -9.03 -5.68
CA THR A 148 8.51 -7.68 -5.79
C THR A 148 9.05 -7.27 -4.43
N THR A 149 10.18 -6.57 -4.40
CA THR A 149 10.73 -6.02 -3.17
C THR A 149 9.68 -5.18 -2.44
N VAL A 150 9.48 -5.46 -1.16
CA VAL A 150 8.55 -4.72 -0.29
C VAL A 150 9.35 -3.94 0.74
N LEU A 151 9.09 -2.65 0.83
CA LEU A 151 9.66 -1.76 1.84
C LEU A 151 8.55 -1.31 2.79
N ALA A 152 8.59 -1.80 4.03
CA ALA A 152 7.63 -1.46 5.07
C ALA A 152 8.16 -0.29 5.92
N ILE A 153 7.42 0.82 5.96
CA ILE A 153 7.81 2.07 6.62
C ILE A 153 7.02 2.25 7.92
N PRO A 154 7.68 2.24 9.08
CA PRO A 154 7.06 2.61 10.35
C PRO A 154 6.64 4.09 10.37
N GLU A 155 5.53 4.42 11.07
CA GLU A 155 5.03 5.79 11.19
C GLU A 155 6.08 6.75 11.78
N ASN A 156 6.81 6.29 12.78
CA ASN A 156 7.84 7.07 13.49
C ASN A 156 9.22 7.00 12.86
N THR A 157 9.32 6.63 11.57
CA THR A 157 10.59 6.63 10.84
C THR A 157 11.20 8.04 10.85
N PRO A 158 12.44 8.22 11.35
CA PRO A 158 13.03 9.53 11.57
C PRO A 158 13.55 10.21 10.29
N PHE A 159 13.60 9.51 9.18
CA PHE A 159 14.09 9.99 7.88
C PHE A 159 13.02 9.78 6.78
N ASN A 160 13.10 10.62 5.76
CA ASN A 160 12.17 10.62 4.65
C ASN A 160 12.85 10.29 3.32
N ARG A 161 14.19 10.20 3.31
CA ARG A 161 14.98 10.00 2.08
C ARG A 161 15.89 8.81 2.24
N PHE A 162 16.02 8.04 1.17
CA PHE A 162 16.87 6.86 1.15
C PHE A 162 18.34 7.18 1.40
N ASN A 163 18.83 8.34 0.96
CA ASN A 163 20.22 8.77 1.18
C ASN A 163 20.56 9.14 2.64
N GLU A 164 19.55 9.22 3.51
CA GLU A 164 19.73 9.42 4.96
C GLU A 164 20.03 8.11 5.69
N VAL A 165 19.81 6.96 5.04
CA VAL A 165 20.08 5.63 5.57
C VAL A 165 21.60 5.42 5.61
N LYS A 166 22.17 5.34 6.82
CA LYS A 166 23.62 5.18 7.02
C LYS A 166 24.05 3.74 7.26
N ARG A 167 23.15 2.89 7.68
CA ARG A 167 23.43 1.50 8.04
C ARG A 167 22.26 0.62 7.67
N ILE A 168 22.55 -0.54 7.10
CA ILE A 168 21.57 -1.57 6.77
C ILE A 168 22.01 -2.84 7.50
N ALA A 169 21.09 -3.44 8.25
CA ALA A 169 21.29 -4.74 8.87
C ALA A 169 20.63 -5.80 8.00
N PHE A 170 21.39 -6.77 7.56
CA PHE A 170 20.87 -7.92 6.85
C PHE A 170 20.69 -9.08 7.84
N MET A 171 19.44 -9.53 8.02
CA MET A 171 19.12 -10.66 8.87
C MET A 171 19.08 -11.93 8.02
N THR A 172 19.81 -12.94 8.41
CA THR A 172 19.94 -14.20 7.67
C THR A 172 19.99 -15.38 8.62
N ASN A 173 19.46 -16.52 8.18
CA ASN A 173 19.66 -17.82 8.77
C ASN A 173 20.73 -18.64 8.00
N PHE A 174 21.44 -17.99 7.06
CA PHE A 174 22.44 -18.59 6.17
C PHE A 174 21.85 -19.60 5.16
N ASP A 175 20.56 -19.48 4.86
CA ASP A 175 19.92 -20.24 3.78
C ASP A 175 20.41 -19.72 2.41
N GLN A 176 20.40 -20.57 1.40
CA GLN A 176 20.79 -20.20 0.04
C GLN A 176 19.91 -19.08 -0.54
N ARG A 177 18.64 -19.01 -0.15
CA ARG A 177 17.72 -17.94 -0.55
C ARG A 177 18.13 -16.57 0.00
N ASP A 178 18.66 -16.54 1.21
CA ASP A 178 19.16 -15.31 1.82
C ASP A 178 20.37 -14.76 1.07
N LEU A 179 21.25 -15.64 0.60
CA LEU A 179 22.42 -15.26 -0.21
C LEU A 179 21.99 -14.67 -1.55
N ILE A 180 20.98 -15.26 -2.21
CA ILE A 180 20.39 -14.73 -3.45
C ILE A 180 19.75 -13.37 -3.21
N ALA A 181 19.00 -13.22 -2.12
CA ALA A 181 18.38 -11.95 -1.75
C ALA A 181 19.42 -10.87 -1.46
N PHE A 182 20.51 -11.21 -0.76
CA PHE A 182 21.61 -10.30 -0.49
C PHE A 182 22.33 -9.85 -1.77
N ASP A 183 22.64 -10.79 -2.66
CA ASP A 183 23.27 -10.49 -3.95
C ASP A 183 22.38 -9.56 -4.81
N SER A 184 21.09 -9.86 -4.87
CA SER A 184 20.12 -9.02 -5.57
C SER A 184 20.00 -7.62 -4.97
N PHE A 185 20.17 -7.48 -3.65
CA PHE A 185 20.14 -6.18 -2.97
C PHE A 185 21.39 -5.35 -3.24
N ILE A 186 22.57 -5.96 -3.32
CA ILE A 186 23.84 -5.25 -3.52
C ILE A 186 24.05 -4.90 -5.00
N ASN A 187 23.63 -5.76 -5.92
CA ASN A 187 23.95 -5.65 -7.36
C ASN A 187 22.76 -5.27 -8.25
N GLY A 188 21.56 -5.14 -7.69
CA GLY A 188 20.32 -4.77 -8.42
C GLY A 188 19.99 -3.32 -8.32
#